data_3539027228caba67092713d565604e6a
#
_entry.id   3539027228caba67092713d565604e6a
#
_cell.length_a   1.000
_cell.length_b   1.000
_cell.length_c   1.000
_cell.angle_alpha   90.00
_cell.angle_beta   90.00
_cell.angle_gamma   90.00
#
_symmetry.space_group_name_H-M   'P 1'
#
loop_
_entity.id
_entity.type
_entity.pdbx_description
1 polymer ?
#
loop_
_entity_poly.entity_id
_entity_poly.type
_entity_poly.pdbx_seq_one_letter_code
_entity_poly.pdbx_strand_id
1 'polypeptide(L)'
;MGSMCAGDVRCYAAMVKAGEVVIDATERSLPLRHSHHRYVIDAPNGAVKLTVPLEGNTNAMPVMMKDVLVSEHGNWRHLHWGALFSSYGKSPFFDYIAHDLQHIIADGEQKSLLDLNMELHRLIVDFMDLPITTTVVTTEQEVDEALQHGAIDLRGKVGLKRGDRLALANVPYYQMWSQRRGSFTPALSILDLLMNEGREGIFTLLKMSEDSSIL
;
A
#
# COMPACT_ATOMS: atom_id res chain seq x y z
N MET A 1 8.32 5.65 8.11
CA MET A 1 8.02 4.28 7.63
C MET A 1 8.55 4.09 6.22
N GLY A 2 8.74 2.85 5.74
CA GLY A 2 9.12 2.61 4.35
C GLY A 2 7.95 2.77 3.37
N SER A 3 8.25 2.94 2.07
CA SER A 3 7.24 3.01 1.02
C SER A 3 6.53 1.66 0.84
N MET A 4 5.28 1.68 0.40
CA MET A 4 4.48 0.47 0.22
C MET A 4 3.81 0.46 -1.15
N CYS A 5 3.81 -0.70 -1.79
CA CYS A 5 3.07 -0.92 -3.02
C CYS A 5 1.57 -1.10 -2.67
N ALA A 6 0.78 -0.04 -2.85
CA ALA A 6 -0.64 -0.02 -2.51
C ALA A 6 -0.94 -0.70 -1.15
N GLY A 7 -0.39 -0.15 -0.08
CA GLY A 7 -0.34 -0.75 1.25
C GLY A 7 -1.68 -1.24 1.80
N ASP A 8 -1.60 -1.99 2.88
CA ASP A 8 -2.76 -2.53 3.62
C ASP A 8 -3.67 -1.39 4.15
N VAL A 9 -4.98 -1.58 4.17
CA VAL A 9 -5.98 -0.60 4.68
C VAL A 9 -5.62 -0.09 6.08
N ARG A 10 -5.06 -0.93 6.95
CA ARG A 10 -4.65 -0.55 8.31
C ARG A 10 -3.47 0.43 8.31
N CYS A 11 -2.58 0.33 7.34
CA CYS A 11 -1.49 1.29 7.19
C CYS A 11 -2.03 2.68 6.86
N TYR A 12 -3.01 2.75 5.96
CA TYR A 12 -3.68 4.01 5.64
C TYR A 12 -4.51 4.54 6.81
N ALA A 13 -5.14 3.68 7.61
CA ALA A 13 -5.80 4.10 8.84
C ALA A 13 -4.82 4.76 9.83
N ALA A 14 -3.62 4.19 9.99
CA ALA A 14 -2.56 4.79 10.81
C ALA A 14 -2.08 6.13 10.23
N MET A 15 -1.92 6.23 8.90
CA MET A 15 -1.53 7.47 8.22
C MET A 15 -2.58 8.57 8.39
N VAL A 16 -3.87 8.25 8.22
CA VAL A 16 -4.98 9.19 8.43
C VAL A 16 -5.00 9.72 9.87
N LYS A 17 -4.79 8.84 10.84
CA LYS A 17 -4.72 9.25 12.25
C LYS A 17 -3.53 10.17 12.54
N ALA A 18 -2.38 9.91 11.93
CA ALA A 18 -1.18 10.71 12.11
C ALA A 18 -1.27 12.08 11.40
N GLY A 19 -1.96 12.16 10.27
CA GLY A 19 -2.02 13.35 9.42
C GLY A 19 -0.74 13.64 8.65
N GLU A 20 0.41 13.42 9.26
CA GLU A 20 1.75 13.60 8.65
C GLU A 20 2.50 12.27 8.57
N VAL A 21 3.09 12.00 7.42
CA VAL A 21 3.79 10.75 7.14
C VAL A 21 5.16 11.02 6.53
N VAL A 22 6.19 10.46 7.16
CA VAL A 22 7.55 10.46 6.63
C VAL A 22 7.86 9.10 6.03
N ILE A 23 8.13 9.08 4.72
CA ILE A 23 8.57 7.89 3.98
C ILE A 23 10.09 7.89 3.93
N ASP A 24 10.69 6.87 4.53
CA ASP A 24 12.12 6.69 4.58
C ASP A 24 12.63 5.93 3.35
N ALA A 25 13.27 6.66 2.43
CA ALA A 25 13.89 6.10 1.24
C ALA A 25 15.25 5.44 1.52
N THR A 26 15.80 5.63 2.72
CA THR A 26 17.06 5.01 3.17
C THR A 26 16.83 3.67 3.88
N GLU A 27 15.55 3.32 4.19
CA GLU A 27 15.25 2.06 4.87
C GLU A 27 15.92 0.89 4.16
N ARG A 28 16.73 0.17 4.92
CA ARG A 28 17.40 -1.05 4.47
C ARG A 28 16.62 -2.23 4.98
N SER A 29 16.02 -2.99 4.10
CA SER A 29 15.36 -4.22 4.49
C SER A 29 15.98 -5.43 3.82
N LEU A 30 16.41 -6.39 4.62
CA LEU A 30 16.77 -7.71 4.18
C LEU A 30 15.98 -8.76 4.96
N PRO A 31 15.31 -9.65 4.26
CA PRO A 31 14.80 -9.51 2.89
C PRO A 31 13.78 -8.36 2.81
N LEU A 32 13.64 -7.76 1.63
CA LEU A 32 12.61 -6.73 1.40
C LEU A 32 11.27 -7.19 1.98
N ARG A 33 10.67 -6.32 2.78
CA ARG A 33 9.38 -6.65 3.40
C ARG A 33 8.32 -6.82 2.34
N HIS A 34 7.44 -7.74 2.56
CA HIS A 34 6.42 -8.08 1.56
C HIS A 34 5.56 -6.89 1.15
N SER A 35 5.32 -5.92 2.03
CA SER A 35 4.54 -4.71 1.75
C SER A 35 5.20 -3.73 0.77
N HIS A 36 6.54 -3.76 0.63
CA HIS A 36 7.23 -2.82 -0.27
C HIS A 36 6.94 -3.08 -1.74
N HIS A 37 6.83 -4.35 -2.14
CA HIS A 37 6.66 -4.77 -3.54
C HIS A 37 5.51 -5.75 -3.75
N ARG A 38 4.62 -5.88 -2.77
CA ARG A 38 3.47 -6.80 -2.83
C ARG A 38 2.26 -6.15 -2.21
N TYR A 39 1.10 -6.47 -2.79
CA TYR A 39 -0.19 -6.12 -2.24
C TYR A 39 -1.19 -7.25 -2.44
N VAL A 40 -2.26 -7.24 -1.67
CA VAL A 40 -3.28 -8.28 -1.68
C VAL A 40 -4.61 -7.68 -2.08
N ILE A 41 -5.24 -8.25 -3.08
CA ILE A 41 -6.56 -7.85 -3.56
C ILE A 41 -7.60 -8.93 -3.26
N ASP A 42 -8.87 -8.55 -3.23
CA ASP A 42 -9.97 -9.50 -3.19
C ASP A 42 -10.35 -9.93 -4.61
N ALA A 43 -10.55 -11.22 -4.81
CA ALA A 43 -10.93 -11.78 -6.09
C ALA A 43 -12.05 -12.81 -5.92
N PRO A 44 -12.72 -13.24 -7.00
CA PRO A 44 -13.85 -14.17 -6.92
C PRO A 44 -13.59 -15.44 -6.08
N ASN A 45 -12.39 -15.97 -6.17
CA ASN A 45 -11.98 -17.21 -5.49
C ASN A 45 -11.22 -16.98 -4.18
N GLY A 46 -11.16 -15.73 -3.67
CA GLY A 46 -10.45 -15.36 -2.45
C GLY A 46 -9.32 -14.37 -2.70
N ALA A 47 -8.56 -14.09 -1.65
CA ALA A 47 -7.47 -13.12 -1.70
C ALA A 47 -6.35 -13.55 -2.66
N VAL A 48 -5.93 -12.63 -3.51
CA VAL A 48 -4.83 -12.82 -4.47
C VAL A 48 -3.70 -11.88 -4.14
N LYS A 49 -2.49 -12.42 -4.04
CA LYS A 49 -1.26 -11.65 -3.82
C LYS A 49 -0.62 -11.29 -5.15
N LEU A 50 -0.45 -10.02 -5.39
CA LEU A 50 0.27 -9.47 -6.52
C LEU A 50 1.68 -9.03 -6.09
N THR A 51 2.68 -9.35 -6.90
CA THR A 51 4.10 -9.12 -6.59
C THR A 51 4.76 -8.39 -7.75
N VAL A 52 5.29 -7.21 -7.49
CA VAL A 52 6.15 -6.49 -8.42
C VAL A 52 7.52 -7.16 -8.43
N PRO A 53 8.00 -7.65 -9.58
CA PRO A 53 9.34 -8.25 -9.67
C PRO A 53 10.42 -7.18 -9.54
N LEU A 54 11.53 -7.54 -8.92
CA LEU A 54 12.64 -6.62 -8.67
C LEU A 54 13.89 -7.08 -9.39
N GLU A 55 14.75 -6.12 -9.77
CA GLU A 55 16.05 -6.43 -10.34
C GLU A 55 17.04 -6.90 -9.28
N GLY A 56 17.98 -7.77 -9.70
CA GLY A 56 19.07 -8.26 -8.87
C GLY A 56 18.63 -9.22 -7.76
N ASN A 57 19.57 -9.59 -6.91
CA ASN A 57 19.34 -10.45 -5.75
C ASN A 57 19.15 -9.60 -4.48
N THR A 58 17.99 -8.98 -4.36
CA THR A 58 17.63 -8.14 -3.21
C THR A 58 17.61 -8.89 -1.87
N ASN A 59 17.73 -10.23 -1.89
CA ASN A 59 17.82 -11.05 -0.68
C ASN A 59 19.26 -11.26 -0.19
N ALA A 60 20.26 -10.96 -1.01
CA ALA A 60 21.66 -11.26 -0.70
C ALA A 60 22.40 -10.08 -0.05
N MET A 61 22.00 -8.84 -0.34
CA MET A 61 22.66 -7.64 0.17
C MET A 61 21.66 -6.59 0.61
N PRO A 62 21.97 -5.81 1.68
CA PRO A 62 21.13 -4.68 2.08
C PRO A 62 21.15 -3.61 0.98
N VAL A 63 19.98 -3.38 0.38
CA VAL A 63 19.76 -2.32 -0.60
C VAL A 63 18.87 -1.25 0.04
N MET A 64 19.18 0.01 -0.14
CA MET A 64 18.30 1.09 0.30
C MET A 64 17.05 1.12 -0.61
N MET A 65 15.90 1.47 -0.05
CA MET A 65 14.64 1.52 -0.79
C MET A 65 14.73 2.38 -2.05
N LYS A 66 15.44 3.50 -2.00
CA LYS A 66 15.66 4.39 -3.15
C LYS A 66 16.45 3.76 -4.30
N ASP A 67 17.22 2.70 -4.02
CA ASP A 67 18.09 2.02 -4.99
C ASP A 67 17.46 0.72 -5.51
N VAL A 68 16.26 0.36 -5.05
CA VAL A 68 15.55 -0.83 -5.50
C VAL A 68 14.92 -0.59 -6.85
N LEU A 69 15.31 -1.38 -7.86
CA LEU A 69 14.79 -1.29 -9.21
C LEU A 69 13.69 -2.32 -9.47
N VAL A 70 12.69 -1.90 -10.21
CA VAL A 70 11.63 -2.77 -10.73
C VAL A 70 12.17 -3.51 -11.94
N SER A 71 11.93 -4.82 -11.99
CA SER A 71 12.29 -5.63 -13.15
C SER A 71 11.15 -5.65 -14.15
N GLU A 72 11.49 -5.47 -15.42
CA GLU A 72 10.54 -5.68 -16.54
C GLU A 72 10.46 -7.14 -16.98
N HIS A 73 11.05 -8.07 -16.22
CA HIS A 73 10.96 -9.50 -16.50
C HIS A 73 9.54 -10.02 -16.31
N GLY A 74 9.09 -10.77 -17.30
CA GLY A 74 7.71 -11.27 -17.33
C GLY A 74 6.70 -10.15 -17.67
N ASN A 75 5.47 -10.52 -17.84
CA ASN A 75 4.40 -9.59 -18.20
C ASN A 75 3.62 -9.12 -16.95
N TRP A 76 4.34 -8.79 -15.87
CA TRP A 76 3.72 -8.53 -14.56
C TRP A 76 2.77 -7.34 -14.58
N ARG A 77 3.08 -6.27 -15.34
CA ARG A 77 2.23 -5.09 -15.47
C ARG A 77 0.85 -5.46 -16.02
N HIS A 78 0.84 -6.20 -17.12
CA HIS A 78 -0.40 -6.69 -17.74
C HIS A 78 -1.15 -7.67 -16.81
N LEU A 79 -0.42 -8.56 -16.13
CA LEU A 79 -1.02 -9.51 -15.18
C LEU A 79 -1.65 -8.79 -13.98
N HIS A 80 -0.99 -7.77 -13.42
CA HIS A 80 -1.55 -6.97 -12.33
C HIS A 80 -2.78 -6.21 -12.79
N TRP A 81 -2.72 -5.55 -13.95
CA TRP A 81 -3.88 -4.85 -14.51
C TRP A 81 -5.05 -5.81 -14.77
N GLY A 82 -4.80 -6.95 -15.40
CA GLY A 82 -5.82 -7.98 -15.64
C GLY A 82 -6.44 -8.50 -14.35
N ALA A 83 -5.64 -8.68 -13.28
CA ALA A 83 -6.14 -9.09 -11.97
C ALA A 83 -7.02 -8.00 -11.33
N LEU A 84 -6.62 -6.73 -11.39
CA LEU A 84 -7.40 -5.60 -10.89
C LEU A 84 -8.71 -5.44 -11.67
N PHE A 85 -8.64 -5.48 -12.99
CA PHE A 85 -9.82 -5.37 -13.84
C PHE A 85 -10.83 -6.51 -13.58
N SER A 86 -10.35 -7.75 -13.51
CA SER A 86 -11.21 -8.91 -13.24
C SER A 86 -11.81 -8.92 -11.84
N SER A 87 -11.08 -8.36 -10.87
CA SER A 87 -11.53 -8.28 -9.48
C SER A 87 -12.49 -7.12 -9.23
N TYR A 88 -12.21 -5.95 -9.80
CA TYR A 88 -12.89 -4.70 -9.45
C TYR A 88 -13.63 -4.02 -10.60
N GLY A 89 -13.56 -4.52 -11.83
CA GLY A 89 -14.21 -3.90 -13.00
C GLY A 89 -15.73 -3.73 -12.90
N LYS A 90 -16.36 -4.28 -11.84
CA LYS A 90 -17.79 -4.09 -11.51
C LYS A 90 -17.99 -3.43 -10.14
N SER A 91 -16.92 -2.98 -9.50
CA SER A 91 -17.05 -2.26 -8.24
C SER A 91 -17.50 -0.82 -8.47
N PRO A 92 -18.15 -0.19 -7.50
CA PRO A 92 -18.79 1.12 -7.69
C PRO A 92 -17.84 2.24 -8.14
N PHE A 93 -16.57 2.19 -7.74
CA PHE A 93 -15.62 3.28 -8.00
C PHE A 93 -14.53 2.92 -9.03
N PHE A 94 -14.54 1.72 -9.61
CA PHE A 94 -13.51 1.30 -10.56
C PHE A 94 -13.38 2.24 -11.77
N ASP A 95 -14.49 2.57 -12.42
CA ASP A 95 -14.48 3.37 -13.65
C ASP A 95 -13.93 4.78 -13.44
N TYR A 96 -14.01 5.31 -12.22
CA TYR A 96 -13.52 6.66 -11.89
C TYR A 96 -11.99 6.73 -11.75
N ILE A 97 -11.33 5.62 -11.42
CA ILE A 97 -9.89 5.57 -11.18
C ILE A 97 -9.15 4.67 -12.18
N ALA A 98 -9.88 3.89 -12.98
CA ALA A 98 -9.31 2.86 -13.85
C ALA A 98 -8.25 3.42 -14.79
N HIS A 99 -8.49 4.58 -15.39
CA HIS A 99 -7.56 5.21 -16.33
C HIS A 99 -6.22 5.54 -15.69
N ASP A 100 -6.23 6.23 -14.55
CA ASP A 100 -5.01 6.66 -13.86
C ASP A 100 -4.25 5.47 -13.27
N LEU A 101 -4.99 4.50 -12.71
CA LEU A 101 -4.40 3.28 -12.16
C LEU A 101 -3.79 2.41 -13.27
N GLN A 102 -4.43 2.32 -14.45
CA GLN A 102 -3.89 1.63 -15.62
C GLN A 102 -2.60 2.31 -16.08
N HIS A 103 -2.60 3.64 -16.16
CA HIS A 103 -1.42 4.40 -16.56
C HIS A 103 -0.22 4.11 -15.65
N ILE A 104 -0.42 4.03 -14.34
CA ILE A 104 0.67 3.71 -13.40
C ILE A 104 1.10 2.24 -13.50
N ILE A 105 0.14 1.31 -13.49
CA ILE A 105 0.44 -0.13 -13.35
C ILE A 105 0.78 -0.79 -14.68
N ALA A 106 -0.03 -0.55 -15.73
CA ALA A 106 0.11 -1.24 -17.02
C ALA A 106 1.06 -0.52 -17.98
N ASP A 107 0.93 0.81 -18.06
CA ASP A 107 1.62 1.63 -19.05
C ASP A 107 2.84 2.36 -18.44
N GLY A 108 3.04 2.22 -17.13
CA GLY A 108 4.07 2.94 -16.40
C GLY A 108 5.50 2.53 -16.78
N GLU A 109 6.40 3.50 -16.73
CA GLU A 109 7.83 3.35 -17.04
C GLU A 109 8.73 3.49 -15.81
N GLN A 110 8.15 3.41 -14.60
CA GLN A 110 8.90 3.56 -13.34
C GLN A 110 9.96 2.46 -13.23
N LYS A 111 11.22 2.90 -13.16
CA LYS A 111 12.36 2.00 -12.94
C LYS A 111 12.63 1.75 -11.46
N SER A 112 12.30 2.71 -10.61
CA SER A 112 12.46 2.63 -9.17
C SER A 112 11.19 2.11 -8.50
N LEU A 113 11.34 1.20 -7.53
CA LEU A 113 10.22 0.73 -6.71
C LEU A 113 9.65 1.86 -5.85
N LEU A 114 10.51 2.79 -5.39
CA LEU A 114 10.07 3.95 -4.63
C LEU A 114 9.14 4.84 -5.47
N ASP A 115 9.51 5.11 -6.72
CA ASP A 115 8.70 5.96 -7.60
C ASP A 115 7.33 5.33 -7.87
N LEU A 116 7.29 4.04 -8.22
CA LEU A 116 6.04 3.29 -8.39
C LEU A 116 5.15 3.36 -7.14
N ASN A 117 5.73 3.13 -5.97
CA ASN A 117 4.99 3.16 -4.72
C ASN A 117 4.46 4.55 -4.41
N MET A 118 5.24 5.61 -4.67
CA MET A 118 4.84 6.99 -4.41
C MET A 118 3.79 7.49 -5.41
N GLU A 119 3.83 7.07 -6.67
CA GLU A 119 2.78 7.39 -7.63
C GLU A 119 1.45 6.75 -7.24
N LEU A 120 1.47 5.45 -6.88
CA LEU A 120 0.28 4.77 -6.35
C LEU A 120 -0.24 5.44 -5.07
N HIS A 121 0.66 5.81 -4.16
CA HIS A 121 0.29 6.47 -2.91
C HIS A 121 -0.40 7.83 -3.16
N ARG A 122 0.18 8.67 -4.03
CA ARG A 122 -0.42 9.97 -4.39
C ARG A 122 -1.80 9.78 -5.02
N LEU A 123 -1.91 8.88 -6.01
CA LEU A 123 -3.20 8.59 -6.64
C LEU A 123 -4.26 8.19 -5.61
N ILE A 124 -3.93 7.32 -4.65
CA ILE A 124 -4.86 6.86 -3.62
C ILE A 124 -5.24 8.00 -2.67
N VAL A 125 -4.27 8.77 -2.19
CA VAL A 125 -4.49 9.91 -1.27
C VAL A 125 -5.38 10.96 -1.93
N ASP A 126 -5.07 11.34 -3.17
CA ASP A 126 -5.80 12.35 -3.92
C ASP A 126 -7.21 11.89 -4.27
N PHE A 127 -7.37 10.65 -4.74
CA PHE A 127 -8.68 10.13 -5.12
C PHE A 127 -9.64 10.00 -3.93
N MET A 128 -9.14 9.50 -2.82
CA MET A 128 -9.92 9.32 -1.59
C MET A 128 -10.03 10.60 -0.75
N ASP A 129 -9.35 11.69 -1.14
CA ASP A 129 -9.29 12.96 -0.40
C ASP A 129 -8.83 12.76 1.05
N LEU A 130 -7.76 11.96 1.25
CA LEU A 130 -7.27 11.63 2.58
C LEU A 130 -6.47 12.80 3.17
N PRO A 131 -6.68 13.18 4.45
CA PRO A 131 -5.95 14.25 5.11
C PRO A 131 -4.53 13.80 5.52
N ILE A 132 -3.72 13.43 4.53
CA ILE A 132 -2.36 12.91 4.73
C ILE A 132 -1.37 13.82 4.02
N THR A 133 -0.44 14.42 4.76
CA THR A 133 0.73 15.10 4.21
C THR A 133 1.90 14.14 4.20
N THR A 134 2.48 13.87 3.03
CA THR A 134 3.57 12.90 2.87
C THR A 134 4.86 13.58 2.47
N THR A 135 5.92 13.33 3.24
CA THR A 135 7.29 13.77 2.95
C THR A 135 8.18 12.55 2.70
N VAL A 136 8.95 12.56 1.64
CA VAL A 136 9.96 11.53 1.36
C VAL A 136 11.32 12.06 1.81
N VAL A 137 11.99 11.32 2.70
CA VAL A 137 13.35 11.63 3.16
C VAL A 137 14.35 10.66 2.52
N THR A 138 15.50 11.19 2.13
CA THR A 138 16.49 10.47 1.31
C THR A 138 17.84 10.31 2.00
N THR A 139 17.98 10.86 3.20
CA THR A 139 19.18 10.80 4.02
C THR A 139 18.86 10.28 5.43
N GLU A 140 19.82 9.60 6.04
CA GLU A 140 19.68 9.12 7.43
C GLU A 140 19.55 10.28 8.42
N GLN A 141 20.17 11.44 8.13
CA GLN A 141 20.05 12.64 8.96
C GLN A 141 18.62 13.17 9.02
N GLU A 142 17.92 13.27 7.88
CA GLU A 142 16.50 13.68 7.83
C GLU A 142 15.60 12.72 8.62
N VAL A 143 15.92 11.43 8.60
CA VAL A 143 15.20 10.42 9.41
C VAL A 143 15.41 10.67 10.89
N ASP A 144 16.66 10.89 11.31
CA ASP A 144 16.99 11.16 12.71
C ASP A 144 16.33 12.46 13.20
N GLU A 145 16.33 13.51 12.38
CA GLU A 145 15.64 14.76 12.65
C GLU A 145 14.13 14.54 12.86
N ALA A 146 13.46 13.78 11.98
CA ALA A 146 12.05 13.46 12.14
C ALA A 146 11.77 12.71 13.45
N LEU A 147 12.61 11.75 13.81
CA LEU A 147 12.48 10.99 15.08
C LEU A 147 12.70 11.88 16.31
N GLN A 148 13.66 12.81 16.26
CA GLN A 148 13.91 13.79 17.33
C GLN A 148 12.74 14.76 17.52
N HIS A 149 11.99 15.06 16.44
CA HIS A 149 10.77 15.87 16.48
C HIS A 149 9.50 15.08 16.85
N GLY A 150 9.66 13.84 17.31
CA GLY A 150 8.57 13.03 17.87
C GLY A 150 7.87 12.12 16.86
N ALA A 151 8.43 11.91 15.66
CA ALA A 151 7.87 10.95 14.73
C ALA A 151 7.90 9.52 15.29
N ILE A 152 6.81 8.78 15.11
CA ILE A 152 6.70 7.39 15.54
C ILE A 152 7.33 6.48 14.48
N ASP A 153 8.34 5.70 14.90
CA ASP A 153 9.01 4.77 13.99
C ASP A 153 8.17 3.52 13.74
N LEU A 154 7.62 3.43 12.53
CA LEU A 154 6.88 2.28 12.03
C LEU A 154 7.70 1.42 11.05
N ARG A 155 8.99 1.72 10.84
CA ARG A 155 9.86 0.88 10.01
C ARG A 155 9.90 -0.54 10.57
N GLY A 156 9.71 -1.48 9.70
CA GLY A 156 9.71 -2.86 10.12
C GLY A 156 8.51 -3.34 10.92
N LYS A 157 7.54 -2.51 11.22
CA LYS A 157 6.31 -2.89 11.95
C LYS A 157 5.11 -3.09 11.04
N VAL A 158 5.23 -2.68 9.78
CA VAL A 158 4.18 -2.77 8.77
C VAL A 158 4.54 -3.85 7.75
N GLY A 159 3.67 -4.79 7.52
CA GLY A 159 3.92 -5.83 6.53
C GLY A 159 2.84 -6.91 6.49
N LEU A 160 2.92 -7.81 5.49
CA LEU A 160 1.96 -8.89 5.25
C LEU A 160 2.28 -10.18 6.03
N LYS A 161 3.18 -10.16 6.99
CA LYS A 161 3.52 -11.35 7.79
C LYS A 161 2.67 -11.46 9.03
N ARG A 162 2.32 -12.71 9.38
CA ARG A 162 1.67 -13.06 10.65
C ARG A 162 2.57 -12.60 11.80
N GLY A 163 2.11 -11.62 12.60
CA GLY A 163 2.89 -11.00 13.68
C GLY A 163 3.33 -9.57 13.43
N ASP A 164 3.00 -8.97 12.28
CA ASP A 164 3.16 -7.54 12.08
C ASP A 164 2.34 -6.76 13.11
N ARG A 165 3.01 -5.86 13.82
CA ARG A 165 2.51 -5.27 15.06
C ARG A 165 1.61 -4.04 14.88
N LEU A 166 1.11 -3.77 13.69
CA LEU A 166 0.00 -2.84 13.54
C LEU A 166 -1.28 -3.55 14.01
N ALA A 167 -1.47 -3.57 15.32
CA ALA A 167 -2.67 -4.08 15.96
C ALA A 167 -3.85 -3.12 15.79
N LEU A 168 -4.13 -2.74 14.54
CA LEU A 168 -5.35 -2.02 14.22
C LEU A 168 -6.49 -3.02 14.03
N ALA A 169 -7.66 -2.67 14.53
CA ALA A 169 -8.85 -3.47 14.36
C ALA A 169 -9.18 -3.65 12.86
N ASN A 170 -9.55 -4.86 12.49
CA ASN A 170 -10.16 -5.08 11.18
C ASN A 170 -11.62 -4.65 11.27
N VAL A 171 -11.94 -3.46 10.81
CA VAL A 171 -13.31 -3.00 10.68
C VAL A 171 -13.87 -3.53 9.37
N PRO A 172 -14.95 -4.33 9.40
CA PRO A 172 -15.59 -4.77 8.18
C PRO A 172 -16.16 -3.60 7.39
N TYR A 173 -15.95 -3.62 6.08
CA TYR A 173 -16.49 -2.68 5.11
C TYR A 173 -17.07 -3.46 3.92
N TYR A 174 -17.76 -2.77 3.02
CA TYR A 174 -18.32 -3.41 1.85
C TYR A 174 -17.22 -3.97 0.96
N GLN A 175 -17.29 -5.26 0.64
CA GLN A 175 -16.42 -5.95 -0.30
C GLN A 175 -17.30 -6.73 -1.28
N MET A 176 -17.18 -6.45 -2.55
CA MET A 176 -18.04 -7.05 -3.58
C MET A 176 -18.04 -8.59 -3.54
N TRP A 177 -16.88 -9.20 -3.28
CA TRP A 177 -16.75 -10.66 -3.27
C TRP A 177 -17.11 -11.28 -1.93
N SER A 178 -16.97 -10.55 -0.82
CA SER A 178 -17.32 -11.05 0.51
C SER A 178 -18.80 -11.40 0.63
N GLN A 179 -19.66 -10.64 -0.03
CA GLN A 179 -21.09 -10.91 -0.06
C GLN A 179 -21.42 -12.26 -0.72
N ARG A 180 -20.67 -12.61 -1.78
CA ARG A 180 -20.86 -13.91 -2.46
C ARG A 180 -20.27 -15.08 -1.66
N ARG A 181 -19.17 -14.85 -0.95
CA ARG A 181 -18.50 -15.87 -0.13
C ARG A 181 -19.09 -16.01 1.27
N GLY A 182 -19.87 -15.03 1.73
CA GLY A 182 -20.42 -15.00 3.09
C GLY A 182 -19.38 -14.68 4.18
N SER A 183 -18.20 -14.13 3.82
CA SER A 183 -17.14 -13.81 4.78
C SER A 183 -16.33 -12.60 4.34
N PHE A 184 -16.04 -11.72 5.30
CA PHE A 184 -15.15 -10.58 5.13
C PHE A 184 -13.69 -11.02 5.01
N THR A 185 -12.93 -10.43 4.10
CA THR A 185 -11.49 -10.66 3.94
C THR A 185 -10.71 -9.52 4.57
N PRO A 186 -10.02 -9.72 5.70
CA PRO A 186 -9.28 -8.65 6.37
C PRO A 186 -7.94 -8.36 5.69
N ALA A 187 -7.35 -7.19 6.01
CA ALA A 187 -5.97 -6.83 5.68
C ALA A 187 -5.67 -6.84 4.17
N LEU A 188 -6.62 -6.44 3.36
CA LEU A 188 -6.41 -6.21 1.92
C LEU A 188 -5.70 -4.87 1.68
N SER A 189 -5.19 -4.71 0.47
CA SER A 189 -4.71 -3.42 -0.04
C SER A 189 -5.78 -2.34 0.09
N ILE A 190 -5.36 -1.11 0.30
CA ILE A 190 -6.22 0.07 0.27
C ILE A 190 -7.01 0.19 -1.04
N LEU A 191 -6.51 -0.40 -2.14
CA LEU A 191 -7.24 -0.45 -3.40
C LEU A 191 -8.59 -1.15 -3.26
N ASP A 192 -8.70 -2.17 -2.40
CA ASP A 192 -9.99 -2.83 -2.16
C ASP A 192 -11.00 -1.89 -1.53
N LEU A 193 -10.61 -1.14 -0.50
CA LEU A 193 -11.47 -0.14 0.13
C LEU A 193 -11.85 0.97 -0.87
N LEU A 194 -10.86 1.50 -1.60
CA LEU A 194 -11.04 2.55 -2.59
C LEU A 194 -12.04 2.14 -3.69
N MET A 195 -11.90 0.92 -4.24
CA MET A 195 -12.77 0.42 -5.31
C MET A 195 -14.22 0.20 -4.85
N ASN A 196 -14.41 -0.13 -3.58
CA ASN A 196 -15.72 -0.46 -3.01
C ASN A 196 -16.43 0.74 -2.35
N GLU A 197 -15.69 1.65 -1.68
CA GLU A 197 -16.26 2.75 -0.91
C GLU A 197 -15.84 4.16 -1.40
N GLY A 198 -14.82 4.24 -2.27
CA GLY A 198 -14.34 5.53 -2.78
C GLY A 198 -13.89 6.46 -1.67
N ARG A 199 -14.32 7.73 -1.73
CA ARG A 199 -14.00 8.75 -0.71
C ARG A 199 -14.63 8.46 0.65
N GLU A 200 -15.76 7.77 0.69
CA GLU A 200 -16.41 7.40 1.95
C GLU A 200 -15.60 6.37 2.75
N GLY A 201 -14.65 5.68 2.14
CA GLY A 201 -13.70 4.80 2.81
C GLY A 201 -12.90 5.48 3.92
N ILE A 202 -12.82 6.83 3.94
CA ILE A 202 -12.19 7.56 5.05
C ILE A 202 -12.88 7.27 6.39
N PHE A 203 -14.20 7.09 6.42
CA PHE A 203 -14.91 6.77 7.67
C PHE A 203 -14.52 5.39 8.20
N THR A 204 -14.29 4.43 7.30
CA THR A 204 -13.77 3.11 7.65
C THR A 204 -12.35 3.21 8.21
N LEU A 205 -11.47 4.02 7.59
CA LEU A 205 -10.10 4.24 8.08
C LEU A 205 -10.08 4.91 9.46
N LEU A 206 -10.91 5.94 9.68
CA LEU A 206 -11.04 6.62 10.97
C LEU A 206 -11.49 5.64 12.06
N LYS A 207 -12.52 4.86 11.79
CA LYS A 207 -13.01 3.84 12.73
C LYS A 207 -11.95 2.79 13.07
N MET A 208 -11.13 2.35 12.08
CA MET A 208 -10.00 1.46 12.34
C MET A 208 -8.96 2.09 13.26
N SER A 209 -8.81 3.41 13.19
CA SER A 209 -7.79 4.15 13.95
C SER A 209 -8.19 4.45 15.39
N GLU A 210 -9.50 4.45 15.71
CA GLU A 210 -10.02 4.73 17.07
C GLU A 210 -9.57 3.68 18.08
N ASP A 211 -9.53 2.40 17.68
CA ASP A 211 -9.18 1.27 18.55
C ASP A 211 -7.66 1.07 18.72
N SER A 212 -6.83 1.97 18.19
CA SER A 212 -5.39 1.78 18.20
C SER A 212 -4.70 2.47 19.37
N SER A 213 -3.97 1.70 20.17
CA SER A 213 -3.01 2.18 21.19
C SER A 213 -1.63 2.54 20.61
N ILE A 214 -1.48 2.61 19.28
CA ILE A 214 -0.16 2.68 18.59
C ILE A 214 0.25 4.12 18.26
N LEU A 215 -0.68 5.05 18.23
CA LEU A 215 -0.44 6.48 17.95
C LEU A 215 -0.90 7.35 19.09
#